data_e75cf3e604d79e1cc47db7a61b05b2c9
#
_entry.id   e75cf3e604d79e1cc47db7a61b05b2c9
#
_cell.length_a   1.000
_cell.length_b   1.000
_cell.length_c   1.000
_cell.angle_alpha   90.00
_cell.angle_beta   90.00
_cell.angle_gamma   90.00
#
_symmetry.space_group_name_H-M   'P 1'
#
loop_
_entity.id
_entity.type
_entity.pdbx_description
1 polymer ?
#
loop_
_entity_poly.entity_id
_entity_poly.type
_entity_poly.pdbx_seq_one_letter_code
_entity_poly.pdbx_strand_id
1 'polypeptide(L)'
;MKTMIRNPFITSGYVSADYFCDRRFESEQLVREVMNGNNLALVSTRRMGKTGLIRHCFQFPEIKQGYYTFFIDIYDSRSLRDLVFALSKEILEVLKPMGKKALHGFWECVKSLQASISFDVNGMPSLNLGLGDIQAPATTLDEIFRYLE
;
A
#
# COMPACT_ATOMS: atom_id res chain seq x y z
N MET A 1 2.24 24.71 -16.30
CA MET A 1 1.34 24.38 -17.44
C MET A 1 0.10 23.69 -16.87
N LYS A 2 -1.08 24.32 -16.90
CA LYS A 2 -2.34 23.67 -16.47
C LYS A 2 -2.67 22.59 -17.49
N THR A 3 -2.61 21.34 -17.08
CA THR A 3 -3.04 20.22 -17.92
C THR A 3 -4.52 20.38 -18.19
N MET A 4 -4.92 20.55 -19.45
CA MET A 4 -6.33 20.60 -19.82
C MET A 4 -6.98 19.25 -19.47
N ILE A 5 -7.86 19.27 -18.48
CA ILE A 5 -8.69 18.12 -18.12
C ILE A 5 -9.64 17.85 -19.29
N ARG A 6 -9.38 16.82 -20.05
CA ARG A 6 -10.14 16.46 -21.26
C ARG A 6 -11.53 15.90 -20.95
N ASN A 7 -11.67 15.23 -19.81
CA ASN A 7 -12.94 14.71 -19.31
C ASN A 7 -12.92 14.81 -17.77
N PRO A 8 -13.74 15.66 -17.15
CA PRO A 8 -13.80 15.80 -15.71
C PRO A 8 -14.49 14.61 -15.01
N PHE A 9 -15.19 13.78 -15.77
CA PHE A 9 -15.95 12.66 -15.22
C PHE A 9 -15.13 11.37 -15.27
N ILE A 10 -14.55 10.99 -14.13
CA ILE A 10 -13.86 9.73 -13.99
C ILE A 10 -14.85 8.68 -13.49
N THR A 11 -14.97 7.60 -14.25
CA THR A 11 -15.91 6.50 -13.94
C THR A 11 -15.29 5.42 -13.06
N SER A 12 -13.96 5.38 -12.91
CA SER A 12 -13.28 4.36 -12.12
C SER A 12 -11.94 4.84 -11.56
N GLY A 13 -11.70 4.51 -10.30
CA GLY A 13 -10.42 4.72 -9.64
C GLY A 13 -10.11 6.17 -9.23
N TYR A 14 -8.93 6.37 -8.67
CA TYR A 14 -8.35 7.68 -8.39
C TYR A 14 -7.29 7.99 -9.45
N VAL A 15 -7.35 9.14 -10.09
CA VAL A 15 -6.40 9.54 -11.13
C VAL A 15 -5.38 10.55 -10.58
N SER A 16 -5.85 11.69 -10.10
CA SER A 16 -5.00 12.72 -9.50
C SER A 16 -5.83 13.70 -8.66
N ALA A 17 -5.15 14.59 -7.95
CA ALA A 17 -5.78 15.65 -7.16
C ALA A 17 -6.67 16.58 -8.03
N ASP A 18 -6.29 16.83 -9.28
CA ASP A 18 -7.05 17.70 -10.18
C ASP A 18 -8.43 17.13 -10.57
N TYR A 19 -8.56 15.81 -10.49
CA TYR A 19 -9.82 15.08 -10.76
C TYR A 19 -10.60 14.75 -9.50
N PHE A 20 -10.01 15.01 -8.32
CA PHE A 20 -10.66 14.78 -7.04
C PHE A 20 -11.39 16.05 -6.63
N CYS A 21 -12.69 16.04 -6.74
CA CYS A 21 -13.53 17.17 -6.38
C CYS A 21 -14.36 16.84 -5.15
N ASP A 22 -14.69 17.91 -4.41
CA ASP A 22 -15.46 17.81 -3.17
C ASP A 22 -14.74 16.99 -2.07
N ARG A 23 -15.27 16.85 -0.87
CA ARG A 23 -14.70 16.08 0.23
C ARG A 23 -13.37 16.65 0.81
N ARG A 24 -13.19 17.97 0.69
CA ARG A 24 -12.01 18.61 1.26
C ARG A 24 -11.94 18.45 2.78
N PHE A 25 -13.10 18.62 3.43
CA PHE A 25 -13.21 18.49 4.88
C PHE A 25 -12.83 17.08 5.37
N GLU A 26 -13.35 16.04 4.74
CA GLU A 26 -13.01 14.65 5.09
C GLU A 26 -11.55 14.34 4.83
N SER A 27 -10.97 14.88 3.75
CA SER A 27 -9.54 14.69 3.44
C SER A 27 -8.65 15.32 4.51
N GLU A 28 -8.92 16.58 4.88
CA GLU A 28 -8.18 17.31 5.91
C GLU A 28 -8.33 16.65 7.29
N GLN A 29 -9.53 16.16 7.63
CA GLN A 29 -9.76 15.44 8.86
C GLN A 29 -8.97 14.12 8.89
N LEU A 30 -8.99 13.34 7.81
CA LEU A 30 -8.29 12.07 7.70
C LEU A 30 -6.77 12.25 7.84
N VAL A 31 -6.20 13.22 7.14
CA VAL A 31 -4.77 13.56 7.24
C VAL A 31 -4.41 13.98 8.67
N ARG A 32 -5.21 14.84 9.31
CA ARG A 32 -4.99 15.27 10.69
C ARG A 32 -4.96 14.10 11.67
N GLU A 33 -5.91 13.18 11.56
CA GLU A 33 -5.99 12.03 12.46
C GLU A 33 -4.79 11.09 12.26
N VAL A 34 -4.38 10.86 11.01
CA VAL A 34 -3.17 10.07 10.71
C VAL A 34 -1.92 10.74 11.31
N MET A 35 -1.78 12.07 11.15
CA MET A 35 -0.67 12.84 11.72
C MET A 35 -0.63 12.78 13.26
N ASN A 36 -1.79 12.62 13.90
CA ASN A 36 -1.91 12.41 15.35
C ASN A 36 -1.64 10.96 15.79
N GLY A 37 -1.32 10.06 14.85
CA GLY A 37 -1.08 8.65 15.15
C GLY A 37 -2.35 7.85 15.44
N ASN A 38 -3.52 8.33 15.06
CA ASN A 38 -4.78 7.66 15.31
C ASN A 38 -5.10 6.60 14.26
N ASN A 39 -5.64 5.47 14.71
CA ASN A 39 -6.22 4.47 13.84
C ASN A 39 -7.63 4.87 13.40
N LEU A 40 -7.92 4.75 12.11
CA LEU A 40 -9.18 5.18 11.54
C LEU A 40 -9.91 4.05 10.83
N ALA A 41 -11.21 3.97 11.01
CA ALA A 41 -12.09 3.10 10.25
C ALA A 41 -13.04 3.94 9.37
N LEU A 42 -12.91 3.82 8.05
CA LEU A 42 -13.77 4.48 7.08
C LEU A 42 -14.95 3.58 6.72
N VAL A 43 -16.12 3.93 7.24
CA VAL A 43 -17.36 3.18 7.01
C VAL A 43 -18.31 3.99 6.14
N SER A 44 -18.72 3.43 5.02
CA SER A 44 -19.78 3.99 4.17
C SER A 44 -20.34 2.92 3.23
N THR A 45 -21.43 3.22 2.57
CA THR A 45 -21.98 2.34 1.54
C THR A 45 -21.00 2.11 0.39
N ARG A 46 -21.24 1.06 -0.38
CA ARG A 46 -20.41 0.73 -1.56
C ARG A 46 -20.47 1.87 -2.59
N ARG A 47 -19.38 2.09 -3.31
CA ARG A 47 -19.21 3.10 -4.37
C ARG A 47 -19.24 4.56 -3.91
N MET A 48 -19.10 4.83 -2.62
CA MET A 48 -19.01 6.20 -2.08
C MET A 48 -17.58 6.80 -2.16
N GLY A 49 -16.70 6.24 -2.97
CA GLY A 49 -15.37 6.80 -3.22
C GLY A 49 -14.37 6.68 -2.06
N LYS A 50 -14.54 5.74 -1.09
CA LYS A 50 -13.60 5.53 0.03
C LYS A 50 -12.15 5.35 -0.42
N THR A 51 -11.94 4.47 -1.37
CA THR A 51 -10.60 4.20 -1.93
C THR A 51 -9.99 5.44 -2.59
N GLY A 52 -10.81 6.19 -3.32
CA GLY A 52 -10.38 7.46 -3.92
C GLY A 52 -9.97 8.48 -2.88
N LEU A 53 -10.72 8.60 -1.78
CA LEU A 53 -10.41 9.50 -0.67
C LEU A 53 -9.07 9.14 -0.01
N ILE A 54 -8.86 7.85 0.32
CA ILE A 54 -7.59 7.39 0.92
C ILE A 54 -6.41 7.68 -0.02
N ARG A 55 -6.52 7.33 -1.29
CA ARG A 55 -5.46 7.58 -2.29
C ARG A 55 -5.21 9.08 -2.51
N HIS A 56 -6.24 9.91 -2.38
CA HIS A 56 -6.09 11.36 -2.40
C HIS A 56 -5.31 11.85 -1.18
N CYS A 57 -5.63 11.37 0.02
CA CYS A 57 -4.90 11.73 1.24
C CYS A 57 -3.41 11.35 1.17
N PHE A 58 -3.05 10.24 0.52
CA PHE A 58 -1.65 9.87 0.28
C PHE A 58 -0.87 10.89 -0.56
N GLN A 59 -1.55 11.78 -1.29
CA GLN A 59 -0.90 12.82 -2.09
C GLN A 59 -0.60 14.10 -1.31
N PHE A 60 -1.12 14.25 -0.08
CA PHE A 60 -0.86 15.42 0.74
C PHE A 60 0.63 15.52 1.08
N PRO A 61 1.21 16.73 1.04
CA PRO A 61 2.63 16.94 1.31
C PRO A 61 3.07 16.39 2.66
N GLU A 62 2.24 16.55 3.69
CA GLU A 62 2.50 16.10 5.05
C GLU A 62 2.64 14.56 5.12
N ILE A 63 1.81 13.86 4.38
CA ILE A 63 1.89 12.40 4.31
C ILE A 63 3.10 11.96 3.47
N LYS A 64 3.30 12.55 2.29
CA LYS A 64 4.40 12.17 1.40
C LYS A 64 5.80 12.40 1.99
N GLN A 65 5.95 13.44 2.82
CA GLN A 65 7.24 13.77 3.42
C GLN A 65 7.53 12.99 4.70
N GLY A 66 6.50 12.59 5.42
CA GLY A 66 6.63 11.96 6.73
C GLY A 66 6.36 10.47 6.78
N TYR A 67 5.75 9.88 5.75
CA TYR A 67 5.25 8.52 5.82
C TYR A 67 5.48 7.73 4.54
N TYR A 68 5.75 6.44 4.70
CA TYR A 68 5.60 5.47 3.63
C TYR A 68 4.14 4.97 3.64
N THR A 69 3.48 5.01 2.48
CA THR A 69 2.08 4.63 2.38
C THR A 69 1.92 3.34 1.57
N PHE A 70 1.19 2.39 2.14
CA PHE A 70 0.87 1.12 1.52
C PHE A 70 -0.65 1.01 1.39
N PHE A 71 -1.15 0.68 0.22
CA PHE A 71 -2.57 0.44 -0.01
C PHE A 71 -2.81 -1.03 -0.30
N ILE A 72 -3.28 -1.76 0.69
CA ILE A 72 -3.47 -3.20 0.62
C ILE A 72 -4.95 -3.50 0.48
N ASP A 73 -5.33 -4.19 -0.59
CA ASP A 73 -6.67 -4.76 -0.74
C ASP A 73 -6.66 -6.19 -0.19
N ILE A 74 -7.41 -6.39 0.88
CA ILE A 74 -7.52 -7.68 1.56
C ILE A 74 -8.85 -8.40 1.28
N TYR A 75 -9.61 -7.92 0.31
CA TYR A 75 -10.94 -8.45 0.01
C TYR A 75 -10.94 -9.94 -0.32
N ASP A 76 -9.94 -10.42 -1.04
CA ASP A 76 -9.80 -11.82 -1.43
C ASP A 76 -9.00 -12.66 -0.43
N SER A 77 -8.46 -12.03 0.64
CA SER A 77 -7.68 -12.73 1.66
C SER A 77 -8.59 -13.61 2.52
N ARG A 78 -8.29 -14.90 2.58
CA ARG A 78 -9.05 -15.92 3.34
C ARG A 78 -8.28 -16.46 4.54
N SER A 79 -7.01 -16.12 4.63
CA SER A 79 -6.10 -16.59 5.68
C SER A 79 -5.11 -15.51 6.07
N LEU A 80 -4.46 -15.68 7.23
CA LEU A 80 -3.35 -14.81 7.65
C LEU A 80 -2.21 -14.86 6.63
N ARG A 81 -1.99 -15.99 5.98
CA ARG A 81 -1.02 -16.16 4.89
C ARG A 81 -1.31 -15.20 3.72
N ASP A 82 -2.57 -15.14 3.27
CA ASP A 82 -2.95 -14.27 2.15
C ASP A 82 -2.75 -12.81 2.51
N LEU A 83 -3.06 -12.43 3.77
CA LEU A 83 -2.83 -11.08 4.28
C LEU A 83 -1.32 -10.73 4.27
N VAL A 84 -0.49 -11.59 4.84
CA VAL A 84 0.97 -11.40 4.90
C VAL A 84 1.54 -11.29 3.49
N PHE A 85 1.06 -12.09 2.56
CA PHE A 85 1.48 -12.01 1.17
C PHE A 85 1.07 -10.71 0.50
N ALA A 86 -0.19 -10.28 0.64
CA ALA A 86 -0.67 -9.03 0.08
C ALA A 86 0.13 -7.83 0.64
N LEU A 87 0.38 -7.83 1.95
CA LEU A 87 1.20 -6.82 2.63
C LEU A 87 2.64 -6.81 2.08
N SER A 88 3.29 -7.97 2.02
CA SER A 88 4.68 -8.09 1.53
C SER A 88 4.83 -7.61 0.09
N LYS A 89 3.86 -7.94 -0.76
CA LYS A 89 3.84 -7.51 -2.15
C LYS A 89 3.80 -5.99 -2.28
N GLU A 90 2.90 -5.33 -1.57
CA GLU A 90 2.77 -3.88 -1.62
C GLU A 90 4.00 -3.16 -1.04
N ILE A 91 4.57 -3.67 0.05
CA ILE A 91 5.80 -3.12 0.62
C ILE A 91 6.95 -3.22 -0.40
N LEU A 92 7.13 -4.36 -1.06
CA LEU A 92 8.15 -4.52 -2.09
C LEU A 92 7.99 -3.51 -3.24
N GLU A 93 6.76 -3.28 -3.72
CA GLU A 93 6.52 -2.29 -4.77
C GLU A 93 6.93 -0.87 -4.33
N VAL A 94 6.68 -0.50 -3.08
CA VAL A 94 7.08 0.80 -2.52
C VAL A 94 8.60 0.88 -2.32
N LEU A 95 9.27 -0.22 -1.95
CA LEU A 95 10.71 -0.26 -1.70
C LEU A 95 11.56 -0.34 -2.99
N LYS A 96 11.02 -0.85 -4.09
CA LYS A 96 11.75 -0.97 -5.38
C LYS A 96 12.49 0.31 -5.80
N PRO A 97 11.88 1.49 -5.83
CA PRO A 97 12.55 2.73 -6.20
C PRO A 97 13.60 3.19 -5.18
N MET A 98 13.59 2.67 -3.95
CA MET A 98 14.52 3.06 -2.87
C MET A 98 15.89 2.37 -2.98
N GLY A 99 16.01 1.40 -3.87
CA GLY A 99 17.27 0.73 -4.19
C GLY A 99 17.49 -0.61 -3.50
N LYS A 100 18.57 -1.28 -3.92
CA LYS A 100 18.87 -2.67 -3.55
C LYS A 100 19.03 -2.91 -2.04
N LYS A 101 19.52 -1.91 -1.28
CA LYS A 101 19.75 -2.07 0.17
C LYS A 101 18.45 -2.22 0.94
N ALA A 102 17.44 -1.36 0.64
CA ALA A 102 16.12 -1.44 1.27
C ALA A 102 15.41 -2.75 0.89
N LEU A 103 15.47 -3.13 -0.38
CA LEU A 103 14.93 -4.41 -0.83
C LEU A 103 15.56 -5.61 -0.14
N HIS A 104 16.88 -5.61 0.03
CA HIS A 104 17.60 -6.71 0.67
C HIS A 104 17.24 -6.84 2.15
N GLY A 105 17.13 -5.71 2.87
CA GLY A 105 16.71 -5.72 4.28
C GLY A 105 15.31 -6.31 4.46
N PHE A 106 14.36 -5.85 3.68
CA PHE A 106 13.00 -6.41 3.71
C PHE A 106 12.95 -7.88 3.29
N TRP A 107 13.80 -8.23 2.34
CA TRP A 107 13.93 -9.60 1.86
C TRP A 107 14.28 -10.60 2.96
N GLU A 108 15.24 -10.25 3.82
CA GLU A 108 15.61 -11.10 4.94
C GLU A 108 14.42 -11.35 5.89
N CYS A 109 13.54 -10.36 6.07
CA CYS A 109 12.32 -10.50 6.88
C CYS A 109 11.31 -11.48 6.28
N VAL A 110 11.18 -11.51 4.95
CA VAL A 110 10.17 -12.35 4.28
C VAL A 110 10.71 -13.69 3.77
N LYS A 111 11.99 -14.00 4.02
CA LYS A 111 12.59 -15.30 3.66
C LYS A 111 11.83 -16.50 4.24
N SER A 112 11.27 -16.34 5.45
CA SER A 112 10.48 -17.36 6.11
C SER A 112 9.20 -17.73 5.36
N LEU A 113 8.78 -16.87 4.41
CA LEU A 113 7.58 -17.10 3.60
C LEU A 113 7.72 -18.25 2.60
N GLN A 114 8.94 -18.78 2.36
CA GLN A 114 9.20 -19.76 1.30
C GLN A 114 8.52 -19.43 -0.04
N ALA A 115 8.17 -18.17 -0.24
CA ALA A 115 7.64 -17.71 -1.50
C ALA A 115 8.69 -17.95 -2.58
N SER A 116 8.30 -18.57 -3.67
CA SER A 116 9.18 -18.68 -4.82
C SER A 116 9.39 -17.30 -5.41
N ILE A 117 10.63 -16.85 -5.29
CA ILE A 117 11.06 -15.57 -5.81
C ILE A 117 11.59 -15.81 -7.19
N SER A 118 11.02 -15.10 -8.12
CA SER A 118 11.64 -14.90 -9.41
C SER A 118 12.35 -13.56 -9.41
N PHE A 119 13.50 -13.53 -10.04
CA PHE A 119 14.19 -12.28 -10.35
C PHE A 119 13.91 -11.96 -11.82
N ASP A 120 13.57 -10.72 -12.10
CA ASP A 120 13.49 -10.26 -13.48
C ASP A 120 14.89 -10.17 -14.12
N VAL A 121 14.94 -9.88 -15.39
CA VAL A 121 16.20 -9.74 -16.16
C VAL A 121 17.13 -8.65 -15.62
N ASN A 122 16.64 -7.75 -14.79
CA ASN A 122 17.38 -6.68 -14.13
C ASN A 122 17.82 -7.07 -12.70
N GLY A 123 17.53 -8.31 -12.27
CA GLY A 123 17.82 -8.81 -10.93
C GLY A 123 16.93 -8.23 -9.86
N MET A 124 15.74 -7.72 -10.21
CA MET A 124 14.75 -7.22 -9.27
C MET A 124 13.88 -8.37 -8.77
N PRO A 125 13.70 -8.52 -7.44
CA PRO A 125 12.87 -9.58 -6.90
C PRO A 125 11.39 -9.32 -7.20
N SER A 126 10.71 -10.34 -7.67
CA SER A 126 9.25 -10.39 -7.73
C SER A 126 8.74 -11.57 -6.90
N LEU A 127 7.76 -11.30 -6.05
CA LEU A 127 7.09 -12.34 -5.28
C LEU A 127 6.12 -13.07 -6.20
N ASN A 128 6.47 -14.30 -6.56
CA ASN A 128 5.53 -15.22 -7.14
C ASN A 128 5.05 -16.17 -6.04
N LEU A 129 3.76 -16.20 -5.79
CA LEU A 129 3.16 -17.24 -4.98
C LEU A 129 3.23 -18.58 -5.71
N GLY A 130 4.26 -19.36 -5.40
CA GLY A 130 4.02 -20.78 -5.32
C GLY A 130 3.22 -21.02 -4.05
N LEU A 131 2.22 -21.88 -4.11
CA LEU A 131 1.41 -22.33 -2.97
C LEU A 131 2.22 -23.12 -1.93
N GLY A 132 3.52 -22.84 -1.79
CA GLY A 132 4.43 -23.37 -0.80
C GLY A 132 4.03 -22.91 0.61
N ASP A 133 4.16 -23.79 1.57
CA ASP A 133 3.71 -23.57 2.94
C ASP A 133 4.45 -22.46 3.64
N ILE A 134 3.78 -21.33 3.84
CA ILE A 134 4.19 -20.34 4.85
C ILE A 134 4.00 -21.02 6.21
N GLN A 135 5.10 -21.45 6.82
CA GLN A 135 5.03 -22.25 8.03
C GLN A 135 4.67 -21.46 9.29
N ALA A 136 4.92 -20.14 9.31
CA ALA A 136 4.65 -19.30 10.47
C ALA A 136 4.21 -17.87 10.07
N PRO A 137 2.99 -17.69 9.56
CA PRO A 137 2.54 -16.38 9.06
C PRO A 137 2.45 -15.30 10.15
N ALA A 138 2.19 -15.65 11.40
CA ALA A 138 2.16 -14.71 12.51
C ALA A 138 3.56 -14.16 12.80
N THR A 139 4.58 -15.02 12.89
CA THR A 139 5.97 -14.60 13.09
C THR A 139 6.46 -13.70 11.96
N THR A 140 6.12 -14.04 10.72
CA THR A 140 6.48 -13.21 9.56
C THR A 140 5.82 -11.84 9.61
N LEU A 141 4.58 -11.76 10.05
CA LEU A 141 3.89 -10.48 10.22
C LEU A 141 4.61 -9.59 11.25
N ASP A 142 4.99 -10.17 12.39
CA ASP A 142 5.76 -9.46 13.42
C ASP A 142 7.13 -8.98 12.90
N GLU A 143 7.82 -9.78 12.10
CA GLU A 143 9.10 -9.41 11.47
C GLU A 143 8.90 -8.25 10.47
N ILE A 144 7.84 -8.27 9.68
CA ILE A 144 7.51 -7.18 8.76
C ILE A 144 7.27 -5.88 9.52
N PHE A 145 6.49 -5.90 10.59
CA PHE A 145 6.23 -4.69 11.38
C PHE A 145 7.49 -4.15 12.04
N ARG A 146 8.35 -5.00 12.61
CA ARG A 146 9.65 -4.58 13.15
C ARG A 146 10.57 -3.97 12.10
N TYR A 147 10.49 -4.41 10.87
CA TYR A 147 11.26 -3.82 9.77
C TYR A 147 10.76 -2.43 9.38
N LEU A 148 9.46 -2.18 9.53
CA LEU A 148 8.83 -0.90 9.17
C LEU A 148 8.97 0.16 10.27
N GLU A 149 9.28 -0.20 11.51
CA GLU A 149 9.60 0.70 12.63
C GLU A 149 11.00 1.35 12.47
#